data_a6df40cc1bce451c31c1d6fc5fc63429
#
_entry.id   a6df40cc1bce451c31c1d6fc5fc63429
#
_cell.length_a   1.000
_cell.length_b   1.000
_cell.length_c   1.000
_cell.angle_alpha   90.00
_cell.angle_beta   90.00
_cell.angle_gamma   90.00
#
_symmetry.space_group_name_H-M   'P 1'
#
loop_
_entity.id
_entity.type
_entity.pdbx_description
1 polymer ?
#
loop_
_entity_poly.entity_id
_entity_poly.type
_entity_poly.pdbx_seq_one_letter_code
_entity_poly.pdbx_strand_id
1 'polypeptide(L)'
;MKNIVKTIGLAACTLAFVGTACAQDTVAGKWKGQFDSQIGLQKYTYEFKVDGTNLTGRAIGIRDEGTNNVAITEGKIIKDEISFVEPLKFDDNDVRIEYTGKVSGDEIKLHRKVGDFAEEDLVAKRVKEAEPKAEVKPEAKAETRQGTNSPPAKP
;
A
#
# COMPACT_ATOMS: atom_id res chain seq x y z
N MET A 1 -27.61 72.63 -18.00
CA MET A 1 -26.43 71.79 -18.15
C MET A 1 -26.49 70.72 -17.08
N LYS A 2 -26.88 69.51 -17.43
CA LYS A 2 -27.13 68.40 -16.49
C LYS A 2 -25.98 67.35 -16.60
N ASN A 3 -25.14 67.24 -15.58
CA ASN A 3 -24.09 66.29 -15.52
C ASN A 3 -24.64 64.98 -15.00
N ILE A 4 -24.65 63.95 -15.87
CA ILE A 4 -25.00 62.55 -15.52
C ILE A 4 -23.73 61.85 -15.14
N VAL A 5 -23.57 61.56 -13.85
CA VAL A 5 -22.50 60.67 -13.32
C VAL A 5 -22.96 59.26 -13.49
N LYS A 6 -22.28 58.51 -14.40
CA LYS A 6 -22.48 57.07 -14.55
C LYS A 6 -21.63 56.31 -13.53
N THR A 7 -22.30 55.70 -12.56
CA THR A 7 -21.69 54.79 -11.60
C THR A 7 -21.39 53.45 -12.28
N ILE A 8 -20.12 53.11 -12.44
CA ILE A 8 -19.69 51.81 -12.95
C ILE A 8 -19.64 50.84 -11.76
N GLY A 9 -20.58 49.91 -11.73
CA GLY A 9 -20.58 48.83 -10.74
C GLY A 9 -19.47 47.84 -11.04
N LEU A 10 -18.52 47.72 -10.11
CA LEU A 10 -17.46 46.71 -10.15
C LEU A 10 -18.03 45.36 -9.65
N ALA A 11 -18.37 44.47 -10.56
CA ALA A 11 -18.74 43.07 -10.24
C ALA A 11 -17.49 42.30 -9.87
N ALA A 12 -17.31 42.05 -8.58
CA ALA A 12 -16.27 41.15 -8.08
C ALA A 12 -16.64 39.70 -8.42
N CYS A 13 -15.98 39.14 -9.42
CA CYS A 13 -16.09 37.76 -9.80
C CYS A 13 -15.20 36.92 -8.85
N THR A 14 -15.79 36.39 -7.78
CA THR A 14 -15.12 35.43 -6.90
C THR A 14 -14.94 34.09 -7.66
N LEU A 15 -13.74 33.86 -8.21
CA LEU A 15 -13.34 32.52 -8.69
C LEU A 15 -13.24 31.60 -7.47
N ALA A 16 -14.22 30.72 -7.32
CA ALA A 16 -14.09 29.58 -6.44
C ALA A 16 -13.03 28.65 -7.05
N PHE A 17 -11.85 28.62 -6.44
CA PHE A 17 -10.85 27.58 -6.70
C PHE A 17 -11.42 26.26 -6.13
N VAL A 18 -12.05 25.47 -6.99
CA VAL A 18 -12.33 24.07 -6.70
C VAL A 18 -10.97 23.36 -6.71
N GLY A 19 -10.38 23.18 -5.54
CA GLY A 19 -9.17 22.41 -5.38
C GLY A 19 -9.44 20.97 -5.87
N THR A 20 -8.91 20.63 -7.03
CA THR A 20 -8.81 19.23 -7.44
C THR A 20 -7.89 18.55 -6.44
N ALA A 21 -8.46 17.79 -5.49
CA ALA A 21 -7.71 16.88 -4.64
C ALA A 21 -6.88 15.98 -5.58
N CYS A 22 -5.56 16.13 -5.51
CA CYS A 22 -4.65 15.34 -6.33
C CYS A 22 -4.85 13.87 -5.98
N ALA A 23 -5.16 13.03 -6.96
CA ALA A 23 -5.26 11.58 -6.82
C ALA A 23 -3.97 10.94 -6.26
N GLN A 24 -2.87 11.68 -6.26
CA GLN A 24 -1.57 11.30 -5.74
C GLN A 24 -1.59 10.92 -4.25
N ASP A 25 -2.31 11.68 -3.41
CA ASP A 25 -2.42 11.39 -1.97
C ASP A 25 -3.28 10.15 -1.69
N THR A 26 -4.12 9.76 -2.65
CA THR A 26 -5.01 8.62 -2.48
C THR A 26 -4.33 7.27 -2.73
N VAL A 27 -3.13 7.21 -3.32
CA VAL A 27 -2.40 5.96 -3.60
C VAL A 27 -1.52 5.54 -2.43
N ALA A 28 -0.99 6.48 -1.67
CA ALA A 28 -0.17 6.17 -0.51
C ALA A 28 -0.92 5.30 0.50
N GLY A 29 -0.21 4.37 1.13
CA GLY A 29 -0.77 3.47 2.13
C GLY A 29 -0.63 1.99 1.78
N LYS A 30 -1.42 1.17 2.48
CA LYS A 30 -1.37 -0.28 2.37
C LYS A 30 -2.56 -0.82 1.58
N TRP A 31 -2.29 -1.74 0.66
CA TRP A 31 -3.27 -2.34 -0.22
C TRP A 31 -3.13 -3.85 -0.22
N LYS A 32 -4.23 -4.58 -0.30
CA LYS A 32 -4.24 -6.04 -0.39
C LYS A 32 -5.03 -6.49 -1.62
N GLY A 33 -4.46 -7.44 -2.36
CA GLY A 33 -5.09 -8.11 -3.49
C GLY A 33 -4.83 -9.60 -3.44
N GLN A 34 -5.68 -10.35 -4.12
CA GLN A 34 -5.47 -11.78 -4.37
C GLN A 34 -5.97 -12.11 -5.77
N PHE A 35 -5.35 -13.09 -6.38
CA PHE A 35 -5.71 -13.58 -7.71
C PHE A 35 -5.25 -15.03 -7.89
N ASP A 36 -5.92 -15.75 -8.77
CA ASP A 36 -5.51 -17.08 -9.20
C ASP A 36 -4.53 -16.95 -10.34
N SER A 37 -3.41 -17.65 -10.25
CA SER A 37 -2.38 -17.74 -11.27
C SER A 37 -2.16 -19.18 -11.70
N GLN A 38 -1.33 -19.40 -12.71
CA GLN A 38 -0.96 -20.75 -13.17
C GLN A 38 -0.28 -21.61 -12.08
N ILE A 39 0.27 -20.96 -11.04
CA ILE A 39 0.94 -21.60 -9.91
C ILE A 39 0.11 -21.53 -8.61
N GLY A 40 -1.21 -21.34 -8.71
CA GLY A 40 -2.14 -21.30 -7.59
C GLY A 40 -2.49 -19.89 -7.11
N LEU A 41 -3.21 -19.83 -5.98
CA LEU A 41 -3.68 -18.60 -5.37
C LEU A 41 -2.53 -17.77 -4.82
N GLN A 42 -2.43 -16.54 -5.28
CA GLN A 42 -1.45 -15.57 -4.80
C GLN A 42 -2.12 -14.47 -4.00
N LYS A 43 -1.52 -14.12 -2.87
CA LYS A 43 -1.96 -13.01 -2.02
C LYS A 43 -0.87 -11.99 -1.96
N TYR A 44 -1.22 -10.74 -2.27
CA TYR A 44 -0.28 -9.62 -2.28
C TYR A 44 -0.68 -8.54 -1.29
N THR A 45 0.32 -7.95 -0.66
CA THR A 45 0.21 -6.70 0.07
C THR A 45 1.17 -5.71 -0.57
N TYR A 46 0.66 -4.57 -0.99
CA TYR A 46 1.45 -3.46 -1.49
C TYR A 46 1.49 -2.36 -0.44
N GLU A 47 2.67 -1.82 -0.17
CA GLU A 47 2.85 -0.66 0.69
C GLU A 47 3.42 0.47 -0.16
N PHE A 48 2.59 1.45 -0.49
CA PHE A 48 2.97 2.54 -1.37
C PHE A 48 3.26 3.82 -0.61
N LYS A 49 4.29 4.54 -1.10
CA LYS A 49 4.63 5.91 -0.72
C LYS A 49 4.69 6.73 -1.99
N VAL A 50 4.18 7.94 -1.94
CA VAL A 50 4.12 8.86 -3.08
C VAL A 50 4.90 10.13 -2.74
N ASP A 51 5.76 10.53 -3.67
CA ASP A 51 6.49 11.80 -3.63
C ASP A 51 6.40 12.45 -5.01
N GLY A 52 5.51 13.43 -5.15
CA GLY A 52 5.16 14.01 -6.44
C GLY A 52 4.61 12.94 -7.39
N THR A 53 5.29 12.70 -8.49
CA THR A 53 4.94 11.66 -9.47
C THR A 53 5.67 10.34 -9.24
N ASN A 54 6.54 10.27 -8.23
CA ASN A 54 7.30 9.06 -7.92
C ASN A 54 6.48 8.16 -6.99
N LEU A 55 6.35 6.89 -7.37
CA LEU A 55 5.77 5.84 -6.57
C LEU A 55 6.87 4.93 -6.06
N THR A 56 6.99 4.79 -4.76
CA THR A 56 7.95 3.90 -4.09
C THR A 56 7.23 3.00 -3.11
N GLY A 57 7.91 1.96 -2.63
CA GLY A 57 7.31 1.08 -1.66
C GLY A 57 7.76 -0.36 -1.78
N ARG A 58 6.89 -1.28 -1.37
CA ARG A 58 7.18 -2.71 -1.34
C ARG A 58 6.01 -3.53 -1.85
N ALA A 59 6.33 -4.62 -2.52
CA ALA A 59 5.40 -5.69 -2.85
C ALA A 59 5.72 -6.91 -1.98
N ILE A 60 4.73 -7.41 -1.25
CA ILE A 60 4.82 -8.56 -0.37
C ILE A 60 3.86 -9.62 -0.91
N GLY A 61 4.41 -10.62 -1.59
CA GLY A 61 3.67 -11.75 -2.14
C GLY A 61 3.74 -12.95 -1.21
N ILE A 62 2.61 -13.57 -0.91
CA ILE A 62 2.50 -14.81 -0.15
C ILE A 62 2.01 -15.89 -1.10
N ARG A 63 2.77 -16.95 -1.21
CA ARG A 63 2.51 -18.16 -2.00
C ARG A 63 2.63 -19.38 -1.10
N ASP A 64 2.20 -20.54 -1.59
CA ASP A 64 2.36 -21.80 -0.86
C ASP A 64 3.83 -22.13 -0.58
N GLU A 65 4.74 -21.70 -1.46
CA GLU A 65 6.19 -21.93 -1.35
C GLU A 65 6.93 -20.91 -0.46
N GLY A 66 6.24 -19.84 0.02
CA GLY A 66 6.85 -18.84 0.88
C GLY A 66 6.41 -17.40 0.62
N THR A 67 7.13 -16.48 1.24
CA THR A 67 6.87 -15.03 1.14
C THR A 67 7.98 -14.35 0.37
N ASN A 68 7.62 -13.59 -0.66
CA ASN A 68 8.49 -12.65 -1.35
C ASN A 68 8.23 -11.25 -0.82
N ASN A 69 9.27 -10.50 -0.47
CA ASN A 69 9.16 -9.13 0.04
C ASN A 69 10.24 -8.26 -0.61
N VAL A 70 9.88 -7.54 -1.63
CA VAL A 70 10.79 -6.76 -2.45
C VAL A 70 10.39 -5.30 -2.54
N ALA A 71 11.38 -4.42 -2.67
CA ALA A 71 11.13 -3.03 -3.02
C ALA A 71 10.68 -2.93 -4.47
N ILE A 72 9.64 -2.14 -4.73
CA ILE A 72 9.26 -1.83 -6.10
C ILE A 72 10.25 -0.84 -6.72
N THR A 73 10.43 -0.94 -8.02
CA THR A 73 11.28 -0.05 -8.81
C THR A 73 10.49 0.62 -9.92
N GLU A 74 11.02 1.67 -10.51
CA GLU A 74 10.43 2.40 -11.65
C GLU A 74 8.99 2.87 -11.42
N GLY A 75 8.64 3.07 -10.14
CA GLY A 75 7.28 3.45 -9.76
C GLY A 75 6.93 4.87 -10.18
N LYS A 76 5.78 5.02 -10.84
CA LYS A 76 5.23 6.29 -11.28
C LYS A 76 3.75 6.38 -11.00
N ILE A 77 3.29 7.60 -10.80
CA ILE A 77 1.86 7.95 -10.76
C ILE A 77 1.60 9.16 -11.63
N ILE A 78 0.62 9.05 -12.52
CA ILE A 78 0.16 10.14 -13.38
C ILE A 78 -1.37 10.19 -13.27
N LYS A 79 -1.87 11.19 -12.58
CA LYS A 79 -3.30 11.31 -12.24
C LYS A 79 -3.77 10.10 -11.41
N ASP A 80 -4.64 9.27 -11.96
CA ASP A 80 -5.19 8.05 -11.38
C ASP A 80 -4.51 6.76 -11.90
N GLU A 81 -3.51 6.88 -12.75
CA GLU A 81 -2.76 5.75 -13.30
C GLU A 81 -1.45 5.56 -12.55
N ILE A 82 -1.17 4.32 -12.20
CA ILE A 82 0.11 3.92 -11.59
C ILE A 82 0.81 2.88 -12.45
N SER A 83 2.12 2.91 -12.37
CA SER A 83 2.97 1.86 -12.94
C SER A 83 4.16 1.61 -12.02
N PHE A 84 4.60 0.36 -11.92
CA PHE A 84 5.80 -0.01 -11.17
C PHE A 84 6.29 -1.39 -11.60
N VAL A 85 7.49 -1.73 -11.14
CA VAL A 85 8.13 -3.01 -11.39
C VAL A 85 8.42 -3.70 -10.07
N GLU A 86 8.09 -4.99 -9.97
CA GLU A 86 8.54 -5.89 -8.93
C GLU A 86 9.68 -6.76 -9.49
N PRO A 87 10.91 -6.60 -9.01
CA PRO A 87 12.01 -7.48 -9.37
C PRO A 87 11.82 -8.83 -8.66
N LEU A 88 11.86 -9.92 -9.40
CA LEU A 88 11.79 -11.28 -8.86
C LEU A 88 13.02 -12.07 -9.31
N LYS A 89 13.63 -12.81 -8.38
CA LYS A 89 14.64 -13.82 -8.70
C LYS A 89 13.99 -15.20 -8.74
N PHE A 90 14.15 -15.87 -9.86
CA PHE A 90 13.67 -17.24 -10.05
C PHE A 90 14.78 -18.07 -10.71
N ASP A 91 15.27 -19.11 -10.02
CA ASP A 91 16.35 -20.00 -10.50
C ASP A 91 17.55 -19.26 -11.08
N ASP A 92 18.12 -18.31 -10.32
CA ASP A 92 19.22 -17.42 -10.72
C ASP A 92 18.93 -16.47 -11.88
N ASN A 93 17.71 -16.47 -12.41
CA ASN A 93 17.28 -15.49 -13.41
C ASN A 93 16.56 -14.31 -12.76
N ASP A 94 16.87 -13.11 -13.24
CA ASP A 94 16.12 -11.91 -12.87
C ASP A 94 14.87 -11.82 -13.76
N VAL A 95 13.71 -11.97 -13.15
CA VAL A 95 12.40 -11.84 -13.78
C VAL A 95 11.83 -10.48 -13.45
N ARG A 96 11.44 -9.75 -14.46
CA ARG A 96 10.79 -8.45 -14.34
C ARG A 96 9.28 -8.65 -14.34
N ILE A 97 8.61 -8.21 -13.29
CA ILE A 97 7.15 -8.20 -13.21
C ILE A 97 6.70 -6.74 -13.32
N GLU A 98 6.00 -6.43 -14.38
CA GLU A 98 5.50 -5.10 -14.66
C GLU A 98 4.06 -4.97 -14.20
N TYR A 99 3.75 -3.86 -13.56
CA TYR A 99 2.39 -3.53 -13.13
C TYR A 99 1.97 -2.21 -13.75
N THR A 100 0.76 -2.19 -14.27
CA THR A 100 0.04 -0.97 -14.61
C THR A 100 -1.33 -1.01 -13.95
N GLY A 101 -1.86 0.13 -13.57
CA GLY A 101 -3.16 0.11 -12.88
C GLY A 101 -3.83 1.46 -12.79
N LYS A 102 -5.10 1.40 -12.43
CA LYS A 102 -5.95 2.57 -12.25
C LYS A 102 -6.53 2.58 -10.84
N VAL A 103 -6.36 3.72 -10.18
CA VAL A 103 -6.84 3.97 -8.82
C VAL A 103 -8.24 4.56 -8.87
N SER A 104 -9.14 4.02 -8.06
CA SER A 104 -10.50 4.53 -7.92
C SER A 104 -10.95 4.38 -6.46
N GLY A 105 -10.82 5.45 -5.68
CA GLY A 105 -11.14 5.44 -4.26
C GLY A 105 -10.29 4.43 -3.47
N ASP A 106 -10.95 3.45 -2.88
CA ASP A 106 -10.31 2.40 -2.08
C ASP A 106 -9.95 1.13 -2.89
N GLU A 107 -9.96 1.21 -4.22
CA GLU A 107 -9.60 0.11 -5.11
C GLU A 107 -8.56 0.53 -6.14
N ILE A 108 -7.64 -0.39 -6.46
CA ILE A 108 -6.72 -0.29 -7.59
C ILE A 108 -6.94 -1.52 -8.47
N LYS A 109 -7.31 -1.30 -9.72
CA LYS A 109 -7.31 -2.35 -10.74
C LYS A 109 -5.92 -2.43 -11.33
N LEU A 110 -5.25 -3.54 -11.13
CA LEU A 110 -3.89 -3.78 -11.58
C LEU A 110 -3.88 -4.82 -12.68
N HIS A 111 -3.15 -4.54 -13.74
CA HIS A 111 -2.69 -5.51 -14.73
C HIS A 111 -1.23 -5.83 -14.44
N ARG A 112 -0.91 -7.11 -14.31
CA ARG A 112 0.40 -7.65 -13.95
C ARG A 112 0.93 -8.47 -15.10
N LYS A 113 2.15 -8.18 -15.55
CA LYS A 113 2.85 -8.91 -16.60
C LYS A 113 4.16 -9.48 -16.06
N VAL A 114 4.33 -10.79 -16.16
CA VAL A 114 5.50 -11.54 -15.70
C VAL A 114 6.38 -11.90 -16.88
N GLY A 115 7.30 -11.03 -17.26
CA GLY A 115 8.10 -11.21 -18.46
C GLY A 115 7.21 -11.53 -19.68
N ASP A 116 7.54 -12.63 -20.36
CA ASP A 116 6.74 -13.16 -21.49
C ASP A 116 5.94 -14.42 -21.08
N PHE A 117 5.84 -14.73 -19.77
CA PHE A 117 5.28 -15.99 -19.29
C PHE A 117 3.80 -15.91 -18.93
N ALA A 118 3.35 -14.81 -18.33
CA ALA A 118 1.98 -14.69 -17.82
C ALA A 118 1.53 -13.23 -17.73
N GLU A 119 0.24 -13.05 -17.88
CA GLU A 119 -0.46 -11.78 -17.64
C GLU A 119 -1.68 -12.08 -16.78
N GLU A 120 -1.88 -11.29 -15.73
CA GLU A 120 -2.99 -11.44 -14.78
C GLU A 120 -3.58 -10.08 -14.42
N ASP A 121 -4.90 -10.06 -14.22
CA ASP A 121 -5.61 -8.92 -13.69
C ASP A 121 -5.97 -9.16 -12.22
N LEU A 122 -5.80 -8.15 -11.40
CA LEU A 122 -6.18 -8.22 -9.99
C LEU A 122 -6.74 -6.89 -9.48
N VAL A 123 -7.54 -6.97 -8.43
CA VAL A 123 -8.03 -5.81 -7.72
C VAL A 123 -7.38 -5.76 -6.34
N ALA A 124 -6.65 -4.69 -6.06
CA ALA A 124 -6.13 -4.42 -4.75
C ALA A 124 -7.06 -3.44 -4.02
N LYS A 125 -7.40 -3.76 -2.77
CA LYS A 125 -8.24 -2.94 -1.89
C LYS A 125 -7.40 -2.30 -0.80
N ARG A 126 -7.73 -1.06 -0.48
CA ARG A 126 -7.08 -0.32 0.59
C ARG A 126 -7.32 -1.00 1.93
N VAL A 127 -6.24 -1.20 2.66
CA VAL A 127 -6.33 -1.61 4.06
C VAL A 127 -6.58 -0.35 4.88
N LYS A 128 -7.79 -0.20 5.39
CA LYS A 128 -8.07 0.80 6.43
C LYS A 128 -7.36 0.31 7.68
N GLU A 129 -6.34 1.03 8.11
CA GLU A 129 -5.70 0.76 9.38
C GLU A 129 -6.77 0.94 10.46
N ALA A 130 -7.27 -0.18 11.01
CA ALA A 130 -8.04 -0.11 12.23
C ALA A 130 -7.13 0.57 13.25
N GLU A 131 -7.64 1.59 13.95
CA GLU A 131 -6.94 2.24 15.07
C GLU A 131 -6.23 1.17 15.89
N PRO A 132 -4.96 1.41 16.33
CA PRO A 132 -4.19 0.40 17.01
C PRO A 132 -5.00 -0.11 18.22
N LYS A 133 -5.53 -1.32 18.09
CA LYS A 133 -6.14 -2.03 19.21
C LYS A 133 -5.02 -2.18 20.23
N ALA A 134 -5.16 -1.46 21.35
CA ALA A 134 -4.22 -1.44 22.44
C ALA A 134 -3.61 -2.83 22.63
N GLU A 135 -2.32 -2.88 22.54
CA GLU A 135 -1.47 -4.03 22.79
C GLU A 135 -1.83 -4.59 24.17
N VAL A 136 -2.44 -5.77 24.20
CA VAL A 136 -2.65 -6.52 25.44
C VAL A 136 -1.26 -6.91 25.90
N LYS A 137 -0.77 -6.14 26.88
CA LYS A 137 0.44 -6.41 27.63
C LYS A 137 0.39 -7.87 28.13
N PRO A 138 1.39 -8.72 27.83
CA PRO A 138 1.45 -10.04 28.43
C PRO A 138 1.65 -9.87 29.93
N GLU A 139 0.67 -10.31 30.68
CA GLU A 139 0.73 -10.39 32.14
C GLU A 139 1.80 -11.43 32.49
N ALA A 140 2.92 -10.96 33.00
CA ALA A 140 4.01 -11.78 33.50
C ALA A 140 3.50 -12.55 34.72
N LYS A 141 3.20 -13.83 34.53
CA LYS A 141 2.88 -14.76 35.58
C LYS A 141 4.14 -15.02 36.40
N ALA A 142 4.21 -14.34 37.53
CA ALA A 142 5.23 -14.60 38.57
C ALA A 142 4.98 -16.00 39.14
N GLU A 143 5.78 -16.96 38.78
CA GLU A 143 5.81 -18.29 39.41
C GLU A 143 6.80 -18.26 40.57
N THR A 144 6.23 -18.05 41.77
CA THR A 144 6.90 -18.25 43.03
C THR A 144 7.18 -19.73 43.22
N ARG A 145 8.40 -20.16 43.05
CA ARG A 145 8.87 -21.45 43.54
C ARG A 145 9.63 -21.26 44.86
N GLN A 146 8.91 -21.43 45.96
CA GLN A 146 9.48 -21.88 47.20
C GLN A 146 9.64 -23.41 47.15
N GLY A 147 10.84 -23.86 47.23
CA GLY A 147 11.19 -25.26 47.36
C GLY A 147 12.38 -25.39 48.29
N THR A 148 12.10 -25.35 49.59
CA THR A 148 13.03 -25.82 50.65
C THR A 148 13.15 -27.32 50.56
N ASN A 149 14.34 -27.84 50.32
CA ASN A 149 14.69 -29.21 50.66
C ASN A 149 16.11 -29.24 51.21
N SER A 150 16.19 -29.36 52.50
CA SER A 150 17.41 -29.76 53.22
C SER A 150 17.62 -31.27 53.04
N PRO A 151 18.88 -31.71 52.88
CA PRO A 151 19.19 -33.15 52.85
C PRO A 151 19.35 -33.68 54.31
N PRO A 152 19.01 -34.96 54.57
CA PRO A 152 19.19 -35.55 55.89
C PRO A 152 20.63 -35.98 56.11
N ALA A 153 21.08 -35.78 57.34
CA ALA A 153 22.36 -36.21 57.86
C ALA A 153 22.37 -37.76 57.95
N LYS A 154 23.53 -38.33 57.71
CA LYS A 154 23.89 -39.73 57.84
C LYS A 154 24.50 -40.00 59.21
N PRO A 155 24.25 -41.14 59.82
CA PRO A 155 25.12 -41.69 60.86
C PRO A 155 26.34 -42.40 60.27
#